data_5cf7cc3ea6c98dc02ebdc628890c5f8c
#
_entry.id   5cf7cc3ea6c98dc02ebdc628890c5f8c
#
_cell.length_a   1.000
_cell.length_b   1.000
_cell.length_c   1.000
_cell.angle_alpha   90.00
_cell.angle_beta   90.00
_cell.angle_gamma   90.00
#
_symmetry.space_group_name_H-M   'P 1'
#
loop_
_entity.id
_entity.type
_entity.pdbx_description
1 polymer ?
#
loop_
_entity_poly.entity_id
_entity_poly.type
_entity_poly.pdbx_seq_one_letter_code
_entity_poly.pdbx_strand_id
1 'polypeptide(L)'
;MQALEVISRKRDGREHPPDEIEFLLSGYLKGDIPDYQMAAWLMAVCIRGMTRAETLALTQAMVRSGEVLDLSGIPGTKVDKHSTGGVGDKVTLIGPPLAAACGVRVPKLSGRALAHTGGTLDKLESVPGLTVDLEPDRFIRQVREVRIAVAAQSPRMVPADKALYALRDVTATVPSVPLIASSVMSKKIAAGADAIVLDVKFGRGAFMPDVAAAEELAIEMVLLGEGAGRRTVALVTAMDNPLGRSVGNALEVQEALDALAGKGDEELLQVSLVVAREMCWLAEVEADPGDALRTGAGRKKFIEMLAAQGGNLDRGLPQAPVQLAVPSPGDGYVESIDALEVGLAGLELGVGRKKKEDPVDHAAGIVIEAPVGAKVKTGEPLAVVHARTEELARSVMPRLQKAWRLAAHEVKRPPHVLARVDKDGVTRAG
;
A
#
# COMPACT_ATOMS: atom_id res chain seq x y z
N MET A 1 35.59 14.64 6.70
CA MET A 1 35.01 13.55 5.91
C MET A 1 34.71 14.09 4.52
N GLN A 2 35.08 13.38 3.46
CA GLN A 2 34.78 13.77 2.08
C GLN A 2 33.82 12.77 1.42
N ALA A 3 32.83 13.25 0.69
CA ALA A 3 31.85 12.39 0.03
C ALA A 3 32.47 11.34 -0.89
N LEU A 4 33.56 11.73 -1.63
CA LEU A 4 34.26 10.82 -2.53
C LEU A 4 34.91 9.62 -1.80
N GLU A 5 35.40 9.80 -0.58
CA GLU A 5 35.98 8.71 0.23
C GLU A 5 34.89 7.75 0.69
N VAL A 6 33.73 8.27 1.13
CA VAL A 6 32.59 7.47 1.56
C VAL A 6 32.02 6.67 0.38
N ILE A 7 31.83 7.30 -0.78
CA ILE A 7 31.37 6.62 -2.01
C ILE A 7 32.35 5.51 -2.41
N SER A 8 33.67 5.80 -2.41
CA SER A 8 34.70 4.82 -2.76
C SER A 8 34.67 3.62 -1.81
N ARG A 9 34.46 3.84 -0.51
CA ARG A 9 34.33 2.76 0.47
C ARG A 9 33.18 1.80 0.13
N LYS A 10 31.98 2.29 -0.20
CA LYS A 10 30.86 1.45 -0.62
C LYS A 10 31.10 0.74 -1.93
N ARG A 11 31.65 1.45 -2.92
CA ARG A 11 32.05 0.86 -4.21
C ARG A 11 32.96 -0.35 -4.02
N ASP A 12 33.90 -0.26 -3.07
CA ASP A 12 34.88 -1.30 -2.77
C ASP A 12 34.33 -2.42 -1.84
N GLY A 13 33.01 -2.37 -1.51
CA GLY A 13 32.31 -3.36 -0.71
C GLY A 13 32.55 -3.27 0.79
N ARG A 14 33.02 -2.14 1.29
CA ARG A 14 33.20 -1.90 2.73
C ARG A 14 31.95 -1.33 3.36
N GLU A 15 31.71 -1.68 4.63
CA GLU A 15 30.61 -1.15 5.41
C GLU A 15 30.83 0.30 5.80
N HIS A 16 29.70 1.04 5.92
CA HIS A 16 29.68 2.38 6.46
C HIS A 16 29.35 2.39 7.95
N PRO A 17 30.11 3.05 8.77
CA PRO A 17 29.67 3.41 10.13
C PRO A 17 28.52 4.44 10.02
N PRO A 18 27.66 4.53 11.09
CA PRO A 18 26.49 5.41 11.06
C PRO A 18 26.77 6.88 10.77
N ASP A 19 27.92 7.40 11.20
CA ASP A 19 28.33 8.78 10.98
C ASP A 19 28.64 9.11 9.51
N GLU A 20 29.12 8.14 8.72
CA GLU A 20 29.29 8.31 7.29
C GLU A 20 27.96 8.42 6.55
N ILE A 21 26.96 7.61 6.95
CA ILE A 21 25.61 7.67 6.38
C ILE A 21 24.94 9.00 6.75
N GLU A 22 25.03 9.41 8.00
CA GLU A 22 24.54 10.72 8.47
C GLU A 22 25.17 11.89 7.71
N PHE A 23 26.50 11.83 7.50
CA PHE A 23 27.23 12.84 6.74
C PHE A 23 26.72 12.94 5.29
N LEU A 24 26.53 11.82 4.59
CA LEU A 24 26.00 11.82 3.22
C LEU A 24 24.60 12.43 3.16
N LEU A 25 23.68 11.97 4.03
CA LEU A 25 22.32 12.45 4.04
C LEU A 25 22.18 13.92 4.41
N SER A 26 22.87 14.35 5.47
CA SER A 26 22.81 15.74 5.91
C SER A 26 23.47 16.68 4.88
N GLY A 27 24.60 16.27 4.29
CA GLY A 27 25.27 17.03 3.24
C GLY A 27 24.42 17.11 1.96
N TYR A 28 23.72 16.03 1.59
CA TYR A 28 22.81 16.04 0.45
C TYR A 28 21.63 17.00 0.66
N LEU A 29 20.99 16.95 1.81
CA LEU A 29 19.87 17.85 2.13
C LEU A 29 20.27 19.33 2.19
N LYS A 30 21.52 19.65 2.59
CA LYS A 30 22.05 21.02 2.61
C LYS A 30 22.52 21.49 1.24
N GLY A 31 22.64 20.59 0.26
CA GLY A 31 23.21 20.89 -1.06
C GLY A 31 24.75 20.87 -1.10
N ASP A 32 25.42 20.46 -0.03
CA ASP A 32 26.88 20.32 0.03
C ASP A 32 27.37 19.12 -0.78
N ILE A 33 26.52 18.10 -0.94
CA ILE A 33 26.76 16.89 -1.75
C ILE A 33 25.81 16.93 -2.95
N PRO A 34 26.32 17.07 -4.19
CA PRO A 34 25.48 17.18 -5.38
C PRO A 34 24.90 15.83 -5.82
N ASP A 35 23.84 15.90 -6.65
CA ASP A 35 23.09 14.75 -7.16
C ASP A 35 23.98 13.67 -7.78
N TYR A 36 25.00 14.03 -8.54
CA TYR A 36 25.87 13.05 -9.19
C TYR A 36 26.71 12.23 -8.18
N GLN A 37 27.10 12.81 -7.04
CA GLN A 37 27.79 12.07 -5.98
C GLN A 37 26.81 11.16 -5.23
N MET A 38 25.63 11.68 -4.91
CA MET A 38 24.59 10.86 -4.26
C MET A 38 24.12 9.73 -5.18
N ALA A 39 23.94 9.96 -6.48
CA ALA A 39 23.60 8.92 -7.45
C ALA A 39 24.69 7.83 -7.53
N ALA A 40 25.97 8.21 -7.49
CA ALA A 40 27.07 7.26 -7.46
C ALA A 40 27.05 6.38 -6.19
N TRP A 41 26.75 6.97 -5.02
CA TRP A 41 26.59 6.21 -3.77
C TRP A 41 25.38 5.27 -3.85
N LEU A 42 24.23 5.74 -4.31
CA LEU A 42 23.01 4.92 -4.48
C LEU A 42 23.27 3.75 -5.42
N MET A 43 23.98 3.95 -6.51
CA MET A 43 24.34 2.87 -7.44
C MET A 43 25.31 1.87 -6.80
N ALA A 44 26.29 2.35 -6.02
CA ALA A 44 27.17 1.48 -5.25
C ALA A 44 26.39 0.63 -4.24
N VAL A 45 25.38 1.20 -3.57
CA VAL A 45 24.47 0.47 -2.70
C VAL A 45 23.66 -0.58 -3.47
N CYS A 46 23.12 -0.25 -4.65
CA CYS A 46 22.37 -1.19 -5.47
C CYS A 46 23.21 -2.41 -5.88
N ILE A 47 24.49 -2.20 -6.19
CA ILE A 47 25.39 -3.27 -6.65
C ILE A 47 25.99 -4.09 -5.49
N ARG A 48 26.30 -3.44 -4.38
CA ARG A 48 27.02 -4.06 -3.24
C ARG A 48 26.07 -4.46 -2.08
N GLY A 49 24.84 -3.95 -2.08
CA GLY A 49 23.94 -4.08 -0.95
C GLY A 49 24.33 -3.22 0.26
N MET A 50 23.59 -3.40 1.33
CA MET A 50 23.87 -2.85 2.66
C MET A 50 23.77 -3.96 3.70
N THR A 51 24.55 -3.87 4.76
CA THR A 51 24.33 -4.69 5.95
C THR A 51 23.10 -4.18 6.71
N ARG A 52 22.55 -5.00 7.60
CA ARG A 52 21.43 -4.60 8.46
C ARG A 52 21.77 -3.38 9.31
N ALA A 53 22.99 -3.29 9.80
CA ALA A 53 23.46 -2.14 10.57
C ALA A 53 23.45 -0.85 9.73
N GLU A 54 23.90 -0.91 8.49
CA GLU A 54 23.86 0.20 7.55
C GLU A 54 22.43 0.60 7.20
N THR A 55 21.56 -0.38 6.91
CA THR A 55 20.14 -0.13 6.57
C THR A 55 19.40 0.52 7.74
N LEU A 56 19.65 0.06 8.97
CA LEU A 56 19.10 0.66 10.18
C LEU A 56 19.62 2.09 10.38
N ALA A 57 20.92 2.32 10.21
CA ALA A 57 21.53 3.64 10.32
C ALA A 57 20.95 4.62 9.29
N LEU A 58 20.77 4.17 8.04
CA LEU A 58 20.14 4.95 6.98
C LEU A 58 18.69 5.29 7.33
N THR A 59 17.92 4.30 7.79
CA THR A 59 16.53 4.48 8.21
C THR A 59 16.41 5.51 9.34
N GLN A 60 17.26 5.39 10.37
CA GLN A 60 17.28 6.32 11.49
C GLN A 60 17.72 7.73 11.09
N ALA A 61 18.70 7.85 10.20
CA ALA A 61 19.15 9.15 9.67
C ALA A 61 18.03 9.81 8.85
N MET A 62 17.28 9.05 8.04
CA MET A 62 16.09 9.55 7.34
C MET A 62 15.02 10.05 8.34
N VAL A 63 14.73 9.29 9.40
CA VAL A 63 13.77 9.70 10.45
C VAL A 63 14.20 11.02 11.10
N ARG A 64 15.48 11.12 11.50
CA ARG A 64 16.00 12.34 12.14
C ARG A 64 16.07 13.55 11.21
N SER A 65 15.97 13.35 9.90
CA SER A 65 16.01 14.45 8.93
C SER A 65 14.80 15.38 8.98
N GLY A 66 13.70 14.97 9.61
CA GLY A 66 12.45 15.73 9.66
C GLY A 66 11.66 15.57 10.94
N GLU A 67 10.38 15.94 10.86
CA GLU A 67 9.46 15.86 11.98
C GLU A 67 9.04 14.41 12.27
N VAL A 68 8.93 14.08 13.55
CA VAL A 68 8.35 12.83 14.05
C VAL A 68 7.10 13.17 14.84
N LEU A 69 5.98 12.48 14.56
CA LEU A 69 4.75 12.70 15.30
C LEU A 69 4.85 12.14 16.71
N ASP A 70 4.52 12.95 17.69
CA ASP A 70 4.37 12.52 19.07
C ASP A 70 2.94 12.06 19.33
N LEU A 71 2.75 10.75 19.43
CA LEU A 71 1.48 10.12 19.75
C LEU A 71 1.38 9.67 21.22
N SER A 72 2.33 10.03 22.07
CA SER A 72 2.39 9.61 23.49
C SER A 72 1.15 10.05 24.28
N GLY A 73 0.53 11.17 23.92
CA GLY A 73 -0.70 11.66 24.50
C GLY A 73 -1.96 10.85 24.15
N ILE A 74 -1.87 9.82 23.30
CA ILE A 74 -2.99 8.93 22.94
C ILE A 74 -2.87 7.65 23.81
N PRO A 75 -3.87 7.33 24.65
CA PRO A 75 -3.81 6.13 25.49
C PRO A 75 -3.91 4.85 24.68
N GLY A 76 -3.21 3.80 25.13
CA GLY A 76 -3.17 2.47 24.48
C GLY A 76 -2.17 2.40 23.33
N THR A 77 -1.97 1.19 22.82
CA THR A 77 -1.03 0.91 21.73
C THR A 77 -1.54 1.45 20.39
N LYS A 78 -0.69 2.20 19.70
CA LYS A 78 -0.97 2.73 18.35
C LYS A 78 -0.37 1.77 17.33
N VAL A 79 -1.22 1.25 16.42
CA VAL A 79 -0.79 0.31 15.38
C VAL A 79 -1.05 0.91 14.01
N ASP A 80 0.02 1.10 13.23
CA ASP A 80 -0.12 1.48 11.80
C ASP A 80 -0.15 0.23 10.91
N LYS A 81 -0.76 0.33 9.74
CA LYS A 81 -0.74 -0.70 8.67
C LYS A 81 -0.12 -0.09 7.43
N HIS A 82 0.82 -0.80 6.82
CA HIS A 82 1.37 -0.41 5.53
C HIS A 82 1.18 -1.52 4.50
N SER A 83 0.90 -1.14 3.25
CA SER A 83 0.96 -2.04 2.10
C SER A 83 2.06 -1.58 1.15
N THR A 84 2.78 -2.51 0.55
CA THR A 84 3.75 -2.19 -0.50
C THR A 84 3.08 -1.79 -1.81
N GLY A 85 1.75 -1.86 -1.88
CA GLY A 85 0.95 -1.47 -3.04
C GLY A 85 0.54 -2.63 -3.92
N GLY A 86 -0.60 -2.48 -4.57
CA GLY A 86 -1.18 -3.49 -5.44
C GLY A 86 -2.40 -2.98 -6.20
N VAL A 87 -2.92 -3.78 -7.10
CA VAL A 87 -4.10 -3.48 -7.92
C VAL A 87 -5.36 -3.93 -7.19
N GLY A 88 -6.29 -3.00 -6.96
CA GLY A 88 -7.48 -3.27 -6.15
C GLY A 88 -7.19 -3.44 -4.66
N ASP A 89 -6.04 -3.02 -4.17
CA ASP A 89 -5.69 -3.11 -2.74
C ASP A 89 -6.44 -2.07 -1.91
N LYS A 90 -7.57 -2.49 -1.38
CA LYS A 90 -8.42 -1.72 -0.46
C LYS A 90 -8.41 -2.25 0.97
N VAL A 91 -7.47 -3.13 1.33
CA VAL A 91 -7.33 -3.70 2.68
C VAL A 91 -7.25 -2.63 3.77
N THR A 92 -6.62 -1.48 3.46
CA THR A 92 -6.56 -0.33 4.40
C THR A 92 -7.94 0.26 4.71
N LEU A 93 -8.92 0.14 3.81
CA LEU A 93 -10.28 0.64 4.02
C LEU A 93 -11.16 -0.34 4.81
N ILE A 94 -10.70 -1.58 5.02
CA ILE A 94 -11.46 -2.66 5.67
C ILE A 94 -10.80 -3.10 6.98
N GLY A 95 -9.55 -3.57 6.92
CA GLY A 95 -8.84 -4.14 8.09
C GLY A 95 -8.65 -3.13 9.23
N PRO A 96 -8.04 -1.96 9.00
CA PRO A 96 -7.89 -0.92 10.01
C PRO A 96 -9.19 -0.45 10.68
N PRO A 97 -10.32 -0.21 9.96
CA PRO A 97 -11.61 0.05 10.59
C PRO A 97 -12.12 -1.10 11.48
N LEU A 98 -11.92 -2.37 11.08
CA LEU A 98 -12.24 -3.54 11.90
C LEU A 98 -11.42 -3.55 13.19
N ALA A 99 -10.10 -3.36 13.09
CA ALA A 99 -9.23 -3.28 14.26
C ALA A 99 -9.58 -2.10 15.17
N ALA A 100 -9.90 -0.94 14.61
CA ALA A 100 -10.33 0.23 15.38
C ALA A 100 -11.68 0.01 16.09
N ALA A 101 -12.59 -0.73 15.48
CA ALA A 101 -13.85 -1.15 16.11
C ALA A 101 -13.60 -2.07 17.33
N CYS A 102 -12.57 -2.91 17.27
CA CYS A 102 -12.10 -3.74 18.38
C CYS A 102 -11.41 -2.94 19.50
N GLY A 103 -11.01 -1.70 19.26
CA GLY A 103 -10.36 -0.85 20.28
C GLY A 103 -8.95 -0.37 19.94
N VAL A 104 -8.34 -0.85 18.86
CA VAL A 104 -7.01 -0.45 18.41
C VAL A 104 -6.99 1.03 18.02
N ARG A 105 -5.90 1.73 18.33
CA ARG A 105 -5.64 3.10 17.87
C ARG A 105 -4.86 3.04 16.55
N VAL A 106 -5.43 3.62 15.48
CA VAL A 106 -4.89 3.48 14.13
C VAL A 106 -4.51 4.85 13.55
N PRO A 107 -3.26 5.32 13.77
CA PRO A 107 -2.74 6.55 13.18
C PRO A 107 -2.14 6.26 11.80
N LYS A 108 -2.99 6.12 10.78
CA LYS A 108 -2.56 5.72 9.44
C LYS A 108 -2.12 6.92 8.61
N LEU A 109 -0.82 7.02 8.33
CA LEU A 109 -0.32 7.90 7.27
C LEU A 109 -0.13 7.12 5.97
N SER A 110 -0.63 7.65 4.86
CA SER A 110 -0.66 6.98 3.57
C SER A 110 -0.14 7.85 2.44
N GLY A 111 0.03 7.24 1.26
CA GLY A 111 0.43 7.90 0.02
C GLY A 111 -0.69 7.91 -1.03
N ARG A 112 -0.44 8.67 -2.09
CA ARG A 112 -1.22 8.67 -3.32
C ARG A 112 -0.78 7.54 -4.24
N ALA A 113 -1.50 7.32 -5.33
CA ALA A 113 -1.19 6.31 -6.35
C ALA A 113 0.23 6.46 -6.88
N LEU A 114 0.88 5.32 -7.10
CA LEU A 114 2.19 5.22 -7.72
C LEU A 114 2.11 4.20 -8.87
N ALA A 115 2.51 4.61 -10.06
CA ALA A 115 2.49 3.81 -11.28
C ALA A 115 1.10 3.14 -11.51
N HIS A 116 1.07 1.80 -11.67
CA HIS A 116 -0.15 1.02 -11.91
C HIS A 116 -0.95 0.68 -10.64
N THR A 117 -0.46 1.05 -9.45
CA THR A 117 -1.13 0.74 -8.17
C THR A 117 -2.04 1.88 -7.75
N GLY A 118 -3.21 1.57 -7.17
CA GLY A 118 -4.14 2.57 -6.64
C GLY A 118 -3.67 3.16 -5.30
N GLY A 119 -3.84 4.47 -5.11
CA GLY A 119 -3.49 5.15 -3.86
C GLY A 119 -4.63 5.15 -2.85
N THR A 120 -4.33 4.84 -1.59
CA THR A 120 -5.35 4.88 -0.51
C THR A 120 -5.96 6.27 -0.36
N LEU A 121 -5.16 7.33 -0.49
CA LEU A 121 -5.65 8.71 -0.37
C LEU A 121 -6.56 9.08 -1.53
N ASP A 122 -6.21 8.68 -2.76
CA ASP A 122 -7.05 8.94 -3.95
C ASP A 122 -8.43 8.27 -3.83
N LYS A 123 -8.48 7.06 -3.23
CA LYS A 123 -9.74 6.37 -2.94
C LYS A 123 -10.58 7.15 -1.93
N LEU A 124 -9.99 7.58 -0.82
CA LEU A 124 -10.70 8.37 0.20
C LEU A 124 -11.18 9.72 -0.34
N GLU A 125 -10.39 10.40 -1.17
CA GLU A 125 -10.75 11.68 -1.81
C GLU A 125 -11.93 11.55 -2.78
N SER A 126 -12.30 10.32 -3.20
CA SER A 126 -13.53 10.09 -3.96
C SER A 126 -14.81 10.30 -3.13
N VAL A 127 -14.71 10.29 -1.81
CA VAL A 127 -15.83 10.56 -0.91
C VAL A 127 -16.08 12.07 -0.86
N PRO A 128 -17.28 12.57 -1.23
CA PRO A 128 -17.55 14.00 -1.29
C PRO A 128 -17.29 14.73 0.03
N GLY A 129 -16.46 15.78 -0.02
CA GLY A 129 -16.15 16.63 1.13
C GLY A 129 -15.02 16.11 2.03
N LEU A 130 -14.53 14.90 1.81
CA LEU A 130 -13.44 14.34 2.61
C LEU A 130 -12.12 15.04 2.34
N THR A 131 -11.36 15.31 3.41
CA THR A 131 -9.98 15.75 3.31
C THR A 131 -9.03 14.71 3.91
N VAL A 132 -7.94 14.49 3.21
CA VAL A 132 -6.81 13.67 3.69
C VAL A 132 -5.67 14.53 4.25
N ASP A 133 -5.72 15.83 4.01
CA ASP A 133 -4.75 16.79 4.53
C ASP A 133 -5.20 17.25 5.91
N LEU A 134 -4.72 16.56 6.95
CA LEU A 134 -5.03 16.86 8.33
C LEU A 134 -3.82 17.49 9.01
N GLU A 135 -4.03 18.64 9.65
CA GLU A 135 -3.02 19.21 10.56
C GLU A 135 -2.73 18.23 11.71
N PRO A 136 -1.48 18.17 12.22
CA PRO A 136 -1.07 17.21 13.24
C PRO A 136 -1.99 17.12 14.45
N ASP A 137 -2.42 18.27 15.00
CA ASP A 137 -3.32 18.32 16.15
C ASP A 137 -4.70 17.72 15.86
N ARG A 138 -5.23 17.97 14.66
CA ARG A 138 -6.50 17.37 14.22
C ARG A 138 -6.37 15.86 14.04
N PHE A 139 -5.27 15.41 13.42
CA PHE A 139 -4.97 14.00 13.24
C PHE A 139 -4.89 13.28 14.60
N ILE A 140 -4.10 13.81 15.55
CA ILE A 140 -3.92 13.24 16.89
C ILE A 140 -5.27 13.20 17.64
N ARG A 141 -6.04 14.28 17.59
CA ARG A 141 -7.36 14.35 18.23
C ARG A 141 -8.30 13.31 17.66
N GLN A 142 -8.36 13.16 16.33
CA GLN A 142 -9.22 12.16 15.68
C GLN A 142 -8.81 10.73 16.08
N VAL A 143 -7.51 10.38 16.09
CA VAL A 143 -7.06 9.05 16.56
C VAL A 143 -7.45 8.84 18.02
N ARG A 144 -7.40 9.86 18.86
CA ARG A 144 -7.81 9.76 20.27
C ARG A 144 -9.31 9.51 20.41
N GLU A 145 -10.14 10.24 19.68
CA GLU A 145 -11.60 10.23 19.83
C GLU A 145 -12.26 9.12 19.00
N VAL A 146 -11.91 9.03 17.71
CA VAL A 146 -12.51 8.11 16.74
C VAL A 146 -11.76 6.78 16.67
N ARG A 147 -10.53 6.70 17.19
CA ARG A 147 -9.58 5.57 17.16
C ARG A 147 -8.93 5.31 15.82
N ILE A 148 -9.32 5.96 14.75
CA ILE A 148 -8.73 5.82 13.43
C ILE A 148 -8.71 7.16 12.69
N ALA A 149 -7.58 7.46 12.05
CA ALA A 149 -7.47 8.52 11.04
C ALA A 149 -6.57 8.04 9.91
N VAL A 150 -6.91 8.42 8.67
CA VAL A 150 -6.09 8.13 7.48
C VAL A 150 -5.78 9.44 6.78
N ALA A 151 -4.52 9.85 6.81
CA ALA A 151 -4.11 11.16 6.32
C ALA A 151 -2.86 11.09 5.42
N ALA A 152 -2.63 12.16 4.68
CA ALA A 152 -1.40 12.38 3.93
C ALA A 152 -0.23 12.65 4.90
N GLN A 153 0.97 12.30 4.47
CA GLN A 153 2.18 12.65 5.19
C GLN A 153 2.49 14.14 5.02
N SER A 154 2.91 14.79 6.11
CA SER A 154 3.44 16.15 6.04
C SER A 154 4.71 16.19 5.16
N PRO A 155 4.90 17.21 4.31
CA PRO A 155 6.14 17.41 3.57
C PRO A 155 7.38 17.54 4.45
N ARG A 156 7.19 17.88 5.73
CA ARG A 156 8.29 18.02 6.71
C ARG A 156 8.71 16.70 7.37
N MET A 157 7.92 15.63 7.15
CA MET A 157 8.28 14.29 7.61
C MET A 157 9.27 13.65 6.62
N VAL A 158 10.37 13.15 7.13
CA VAL A 158 11.38 12.38 6.39
C VAL A 158 11.81 13.04 5.05
N PRO A 159 12.23 14.32 5.02
CA PRO A 159 12.60 15.00 3.79
C PRO A 159 13.77 14.32 3.06
N ALA A 160 14.67 13.64 3.77
CA ALA A 160 15.76 12.88 3.17
C ALA A 160 15.24 11.74 2.27
N ASP A 161 14.21 11.01 2.69
CA ASP A 161 13.60 9.99 1.83
C ASP A 161 13.01 10.58 0.56
N LYS A 162 12.31 11.72 0.67
CA LYS A 162 11.73 12.40 -0.49
C LYS A 162 12.81 12.80 -1.51
N ALA A 163 13.92 13.36 -1.03
CA ALA A 163 15.02 13.78 -1.89
C ALA A 163 15.72 12.57 -2.54
N LEU A 164 16.03 11.53 -1.74
CA LEU A 164 16.63 10.31 -2.26
C LEU A 164 15.73 9.58 -3.25
N TYR A 165 14.43 9.46 -2.97
CA TYR A 165 13.50 8.76 -3.85
C TYR A 165 13.37 9.46 -5.20
N ALA A 166 13.30 10.80 -5.21
CA ALA A 166 13.28 11.58 -6.46
C ALA A 166 14.54 11.34 -7.32
N LEU A 167 15.71 11.19 -6.70
CA LEU A 167 16.94 10.85 -7.41
C LEU A 167 16.95 9.38 -7.87
N ARG A 168 16.48 8.46 -7.04
CA ARG A 168 16.41 7.03 -7.36
C ARG A 168 15.53 6.75 -8.57
N ASP A 169 14.41 7.46 -8.68
CA ASP A 169 13.44 7.30 -9.76
C ASP A 169 14.04 7.56 -11.16
N VAL A 170 15.04 8.44 -11.24
CA VAL A 170 15.70 8.84 -12.51
C VAL A 170 17.09 8.23 -12.70
N THR A 171 17.58 7.42 -11.74
CA THR A 171 18.94 6.83 -11.78
C THR A 171 18.94 5.29 -11.78
N ALA A 172 17.77 4.65 -12.02
CA ALA A 172 17.60 3.19 -12.01
C ALA A 172 18.04 2.51 -10.71
N THR A 173 17.91 3.20 -9.56
CA THR A 173 18.32 2.70 -8.24
C THR A 173 17.13 2.41 -7.31
N VAL A 174 15.89 2.37 -7.86
CA VAL A 174 14.69 2.00 -7.11
C VAL A 174 14.71 0.53 -6.66
N PRO A 175 15.03 -0.48 -7.54
CA PRO A 175 14.98 -1.89 -7.15
C PRO A 175 16.18 -2.31 -6.29
N SER A 176 16.17 -1.91 -5.01
CA SER A 176 17.17 -2.28 -4.01
C SER A 176 16.45 -2.52 -2.68
N VAL A 177 16.48 -3.76 -2.18
CA VAL A 177 15.75 -4.15 -0.95
C VAL A 177 16.09 -3.25 0.24
N PRO A 178 17.38 -2.97 0.58
CA PRO A 178 17.71 -2.06 1.69
C PRO A 178 17.13 -0.65 1.52
N LEU A 179 17.21 -0.10 0.29
CA LEU A 179 16.71 1.25 0.00
C LEU A 179 15.16 1.31 0.00
N ILE A 180 14.50 0.24 -0.44
CA ILE A 180 13.02 0.14 -0.36
C ILE A 180 12.61 0.04 1.11
N ALA A 181 13.23 -0.86 1.87
CA ALA A 181 12.94 -1.07 3.27
C ALA A 181 13.15 0.22 4.10
N SER A 182 14.28 0.90 3.92
CA SER A 182 14.57 2.18 4.60
C SER A 182 13.55 3.27 4.24
N SER A 183 13.19 3.38 2.96
CA SER A 183 12.19 4.35 2.48
C SER A 183 10.82 4.12 3.11
N VAL A 184 10.36 2.87 3.18
CA VAL A 184 9.08 2.52 3.80
C VAL A 184 9.13 2.75 5.31
N MET A 185 10.13 2.16 5.99
CA MET A 185 10.17 2.10 7.43
C MET A 185 10.49 3.46 8.06
N SER A 186 11.30 4.32 7.44
CA SER A 186 11.54 5.67 7.95
C SER A 186 10.25 6.48 8.08
N LYS A 187 9.34 6.39 7.11
CA LYS A 187 8.01 7.03 7.16
C LYS A 187 7.12 6.46 8.25
N LYS A 188 7.16 5.13 8.43
CA LYS A 188 6.34 4.45 9.45
C LYS A 188 6.83 4.73 10.86
N ILE A 189 8.12 4.80 11.07
CA ILE A 189 8.72 5.17 12.35
C ILE A 189 8.45 6.65 12.67
N ALA A 190 8.61 7.54 11.69
CA ALA A 190 8.32 8.97 11.86
C ALA A 190 6.83 9.26 12.11
N ALA A 191 5.91 8.39 11.66
CA ALA A 191 4.49 8.47 11.98
C ALA A 191 4.16 8.24 13.46
N GLY A 192 5.12 7.77 14.27
CA GLY A 192 5.00 7.71 15.72
C GLY A 192 4.21 6.51 16.27
N ALA A 193 3.77 5.56 15.45
CA ALA A 193 3.07 4.36 15.93
C ALA A 193 3.98 3.47 16.78
N ASP A 194 3.40 2.76 17.76
CA ASP A 194 4.13 1.83 18.64
C ASP A 194 4.38 0.48 17.98
N ALA A 195 3.51 0.11 17.02
CA ALA A 195 3.60 -1.14 16.29
C ALA A 195 3.16 -0.99 14.83
N ILE A 196 3.60 -1.90 13.97
CA ILE A 196 3.40 -1.81 12.52
C ILE A 196 3.01 -3.17 11.97
N VAL A 197 1.92 -3.23 11.20
CA VAL A 197 1.57 -4.38 10.34
C VAL A 197 1.94 -4.02 8.90
N LEU A 198 2.77 -4.83 8.28
CA LEU A 198 3.20 -4.71 6.90
C LEU A 198 2.46 -5.75 6.05
N ASP A 199 1.92 -5.31 4.93
CA ASP A 199 1.27 -6.14 3.91
C ASP A 199 2.17 -6.08 2.67
N VAL A 200 3.08 -7.06 2.56
CA VAL A 200 4.12 -7.13 1.53
C VAL A 200 3.60 -7.97 0.38
N LYS A 201 3.29 -7.29 -0.72
CA LYS A 201 2.67 -7.91 -1.88
C LYS A 201 3.69 -8.36 -2.89
N PHE A 202 3.44 -9.53 -3.50
CA PHE A 202 4.24 -10.07 -4.59
C PHE A 202 3.35 -10.45 -5.78
N GLY A 203 3.95 -10.59 -6.94
CA GLY A 203 3.31 -11.01 -8.18
C GLY A 203 3.16 -9.87 -9.18
N ARG A 204 2.47 -10.11 -10.28
CA ARG A 204 2.40 -9.23 -11.44
C ARG A 204 1.84 -7.82 -11.14
N GLY A 205 0.94 -7.70 -10.18
CA GLY A 205 0.36 -6.43 -9.76
C GLY A 205 1.10 -5.73 -8.62
N ALA A 206 2.28 -6.24 -8.20
CA ALA A 206 3.08 -5.73 -7.09
C ALA A 206 4.49 -5.32 -7.55
N PHE A 207 5.27 -4.72 -6.63
CA PHE A 207 6.67 -4.38 -6.89
C PHE A 207 7.62 -5.57 -6.70
N MET A 208 7.27 -6.52 -5.83
CA MET A 208 8.06 -7.75 -5.65
C MET A 208 7.60 -8.79 -6.67
N PRO A 209 8.53 -9.37 -7.45
CA PRO A 209 8.15 -10.27 -8.54
C PRO A 209 7.63 -11.63 -8.05
N ASP A 210 8.11 -12.10 -6.90
CA ASP A 210 7.82 -13.42 -6.36
C ASP A 210 7.82 -13.46 -4.83
N VAL A 211 7.46 -14.60 -4.28
CA VAL A 211 7.38 -14.84 -2.82
C VAL A 211 8.72 -14.65 -2.15
N ALA A 212 9.82 -15.11 -2.76
CA ALA A 212 11.15 -15.04 -2.15
C ALA A 212 11.62 -13.59 -1.98
N ALA A 213 11.44 -12.76 -3.00
CA ALA A 213 11.75 -11.33 -2.94
C ALA A 213 10.86 -10.59 -1.92
N ALA A 214 9.59 -10.98 -1.81
CA ALA A 214 8.70 -10.39 -0.81
C ALA A 214 9.03 -10.82 0.62
N GLU A 215 9.41 -12.10 0.83
CA GLU A 215 9.90 -12.58 2.14
C GLU A 215 11.18 -11.84 2.55
N GLU A 216 12.15 -11.68 1.64
CA GLU A 216 13.39 -10.92 1.89
C GLU A 216 13.08 -9.49 2.33
N LEU A 217 12.22 -8.78 1.58
CA LEU A 217 11.80 -7.42 1.94
C LEU A 217 11.04 -7.38 3.27
N ALA A 218 10.16 -8.35 3.52
CA ALA A 218 9.40 -8.45 4.76
C ALA A 218 10.31 -8.64 5.97
N ILE A 219 11.29 -9.54 5.88
CA ILE A 219 12.30 -9.78 6.92
C ILE A 219 13.07 -8.49 7.20
N GLU A 220 13.58 -7.83 6.17
CA GLU A 220 14.35 -6.60 6.33
C GLU A 220 13.52 -5.50 7.01
N MET A 221 12.27 -5.29 6.57
CA MET A 221 11.40 -4.28 7.17
C MET A 221 11.00 -4.62 8.62
N VAL A 222 10.75 -5.88 8.94
CA VAL A 222 10.48 -6.32 10.32
C VAL A 222 11.66 -6.02 11.21
N LEU A 223 12.88 -6.39 10.80
CA LEU A 223 14.10 -6.14 11.56
C LEU A 223 14.39 -4.64 11.75
N LEU A 224 14.10 -3.82 10.76
CA LEU A 224 14.22 -2.35 10.88
C LEU A 224 13.22 -1.79 11.88
N GLY A 225 11.98 -2.27 11.89
CA GLY A 225 10.97 -1.86 12.86
C GLY A 225 11.35 -2.24 14.29
N GLU A 226 11.73 -3.50 14.50
CA GLU A 226 12.20 -4.00 15.79
C GLU A 226 13.47 -3.26 16.27
N GLY A 227 14.44 -3.03 15.38
CA GLY A 227 15.65 -2.26 15.66
C GLY A 227 15.39 -0.79 16.00
N ALA A 228 14.25 -0.24 15.56
CA ALA A 228 13.79 1.09 15.93
C ALA A 228 12.83 1.09 17.14
N GLY A 229 12.66 -0.04 17.83
CA GLY A 229 11.79 -0.19 19.00
C GLY A 229 10.29 -0.21 18.64
N ARG A 230 9.92 -0.62 17.42
CA ARG A 230 8.53 -0.75 16.97
C ARG A 230 8.21 -2.21 16.72
N ARG A 231 7.27 -2.79 17.48
CA ARG A 231 6.82 -4.17 17.23
C ARG A 231 6.29 -4.28 15.82
N THR A 232 6.85 -5.17 15.02
CA THR A 232 6.56 -5.23 13.59
C THR A 232 6.26 -6.64 13.14
N VAL A 233 5.16 -6.81 12.39
CA VAL A 233 4.77 -8.05 11.72
C VAL A 233 4.54 -7.76 10.25
N ALA A 234 4.99 -8.66 9.39
CA ALA A 234 4.69 -8.60 7.96
C ALA A 234 3.90 -9.84 7.52
N LEU A 235 2.98 -9.61 6.60
CA LEU A 235 2.25 -10.64 5.86
C LEU A 235 2.72 -10.61 4.41
N VAL A 236 3.06 -11.76 3.85
CA VAL A 236 3.40 -11.91 2.43
C VAL A 236 2.13 -12.33 1.70
N THR A 237 1.65 -11.48 0.79
CA THR A 237 0.34 -11.64 0.16
C THR A 237 0.42 -11.60 -1.36
N ALA A 238 -0.38 -12.43 -2.04
CA ALA A 238 -0.40 -12.52 -3.50
C ALA A 238 -1.06 -11.29 -4.16
N MET A 239 -0.54 -10.91 -5.32
CA MET A 239 -1.07 -9.84 -6.17
C MET A 239 -0.89 -10.18 -7.67
N ASP A 240 -0.90 -11.45 -8.02
CA ASP A 240 -0.92 -11.86 -9.43
C ASP A 240 -2.25 -11.51 -10.09
N ASN A 241 -3.33 -11.64 -9.31
CA ASN A 241 -4.68 -11.19 -9.67
C ASN A 241 -5.05 -9.94 -8.88
N PRO A 242 -5.93 -9.06 -9.39
CA PRO A 242 -6.46 -7.95 -8.60
C PRO A 242 -7.17 -8.44 -7.33
N LEU A 243 -7.02 -7.72 -6.23
CA LEU A 243 -7.65 -8.08 -4.97
C LEU A 243 -9.08 -7.54 -4.90
N GLY A 244 -10.04 -8.43 -4.73
CA GLY A 244 -11.48 -8.13 -4.80
C GLY A 244 -11.97 -7.93 -6.24
N ARG A 245 -13.08 -7.21 -6.38
CA ARG A 245 -13.79 -7.06 -7.64
C ARG A 245 -13.60 -5.71 -8.31
N SER A 246 -13.24 -4.67 -7.57
CA SER A 246 -13.17 -3.30 -8.08
C SER A 246 -11.74 -2.79 -8.14
N VAL A 247 -11.43 -2.10 -9.25
CA VAL A 247 -10.19 -1.35 -9.46
C VAL A 247 -10.57 0.05 -9.92
N GLY A 248 -10.42 1.04 -9.03
CA GLY A 248 -10.85 2.43 -9.24
C GLY A 248 -11.26 3.08 -7.92
N ASN A 249 -11.12 4.40 -7.82
CA ASN A 249 -11.19 5.09 -6.53
C ASN A 249 -12.54 4.93 -5.82
N ALA A 250 -13.62 5.46 -6.38
CA ALA A 250 -14.97 5.37 -5.80
C ALA A 250 -15.50 3.92 -5.78
N LEU A 251 -15.18 3.15 -6.81
CA LEU A 251 -15.57 1.73 -6.89
C LEU A 251 -14.97 0.91 -5.76
N GLU A 252 -13.69 1.17 -5.41
CA GLU A 252 -13.04 0.47 -4.30
C GLU A 252 -13.55 0.93 -2.92
N VAL A 253 -13.96 2.20 -2.77
CA VAL A 253 -14.65 2.66 -1.55
C VAL A 253 -16.00 1.97 -1.41
N GLN A 254 -16.75 1.86 -2.51
CA GLN A 254 -18.04 1.15 -2.50
C GLN A 254 -17.85 -0.32 -2.12
N GLU A 255 -16.88 -1.00 -2.74
CA GLU A 255 -16.58 -2.40 -2.41
C GLU A 255 -16.14 -2.56 -0.95
N ALA A 256 -15.37 -1.61 -0.40
CA ALA A 256 -15.00 -1.65 1.02
C ALA A 256 -16.21 -1.49 1.95
N LEU A 257 -17.17 -0.62 1.61
CA LEU A 257 -18.42 -0.47 2.35
C LEU A 257 -19.28 -1.74 2.29
N ASP A 258 -19.32 -2.41 1.14
CA ASP A 258 -20.05 -3.66 0.94
C ASP A 258 -19.37 -4.82 1.68
N ALA A 259 -18.05 -4.90 1.61
CA ALA A 259 -17.25 -5.87 2.35
C ALA A 259 -17.47 -5.74 3.87
N LEU A 260 -17.43 -4.51 4.40
CA LEU A 260 -17.71 -4.23 5.81
C LEU A 260 -19.18 -4.48 6.20
N ALA A 261 -20.10 -4.62 5.23
CA ALA A 261 -21.47 -5.08 5.43
C ALA A 261 -21.63 -6.60 5.26
N GLY A 262 -20.53 -7.36 5.10
CA GLY A 262 -20.53 -8.81 4.92
C GLY A 262 -20.89 -9.28 3.51
N LYS A 263 -20.82 -8.40 2.50
CA LYS A 263 -21.18 -8.67 1.10
C LYS A 263 -19.96 -8.62 0.15
N GLY A 264 -18.75 -8.67 0.68
CA GLY A 264 -17.53 -8.54 -0.09
C GLY A 264 -17.06 -9.83 -0.74
N ASP A 265 -16.04 -9.70 -1.60
CA ASP A 265 -15.27 -10.84 -2.11
C ASP A 265 -14.58 -11.57 -0.94
N GLU A 266 -14.62 -12.91 -0.96
CA GLU A 266 -14.14 -13.73 0.15
C GLU A 266 -12.64 -13.55 0.41
N GLU A 267 -11.82 -13.47 -0.64
CA GLU A 267 -10.37 -13.29 -0.50
C GLU A 267 -10.04 -11.93 0.09
N LEU A 268 -10.71 -10.87 -0.38
CA LEU A 268 -10.56 -9.52 0.16
C LEU A 268 -10.91 -9.47 1.65
N LEU A 269 -11.98 -10.14 2.04
CA LEU A 269 -12.39 -10.24 3.44
C LEU A 269 -11.38 -11.02 4.28
N GLN A 270 -10.89 -12.16 3.78
CA GLN A 270 -9.90 -12.98 4.48
C GLN A 270 -8.60 -12.20 4.73
N VAL A 271 -8.02 -11.57 3.70
CA VAL A 271 -6.80 -10.75 3.87
C VAL A 271 -7.03 -9.62 4.85
N SER A 272 -8.18 -8.93 4.74
CA SER A 272 -8.50 -7.81 5.62
C SER A 272 -8.68 -8.24 7.08
N LEU A 273 -9.28 -9.40 7.32
CA LEU A 273 -9.42 -9.98 8.66
C LEU A 273 -8.08 -10.42 9.24
N VAL A 274 -7.20 -11.05 8.44
CA VAL A 274 -5.85 -11.42 8.89
C VAL A 274 -5.07 -10.16 9.30
N VAL A 275 -5.07 -9.12 8.48
CA VAL A 275 -4.44 -7.84 8.82
C VAL A 275 -5.02 -7.24 10.09
N ALA A 276 -6.35 -7.25 10.26
CA ALA A 276 -7.00 -6.71 11.46
C ALA A 276 -6.66 -7.51 12.72
N ARG A 277 -6.55 -8.85 12.62
CA ARG A 277 -6.12 -9.72 13.73
C ARG A 277 -4.69 -9.44 14.15
N GLU A 278 -3.75 -9.27 13.20
CA GLU A 278 -2.38 -8.88 13.54
C GLU A 278 -2.32 -7.49 14.20
N MET A 279 -3.16 -6.54 13.77
CA MET A 279 -3.27 -5.24 14.44
C MET A 279 -3.79 -5.38 15.88
N CYS A 280 -4.82 -6.21 16.10
CA CYS A 280 -5.34 -6.49 17.44
C CYS A 280 -4.30 -7.21 18.31
N TRP A 281 -3.59 -8.19 17.75
CA TRP A 281 -2.52 -8.91 18.45
C TRP A 281 -1.39 -7.98 18.89
N LEU A 282 -0.91 -7.10 18.00
CA LEU A 282 0.10 -6.09 18.33
C LEU A 282 -0.40 -5.07 19.37
N ALA A 283 -1.69 -4.78 19.39
CA ALA A 283 -2.30 -3.88 20.36
C ALA A 283 -2.67 -4.57 21.69
N GLU A 284 -2.50 -5.90 21.79
CA GLU A 284 -2.93 -6.71 22.93
C GLU A 284 -4.43 -6.58 23.23
N VAL A 285 -5.23 -6.52 22.15
CA VAL A 285 -6.69 -6.45 22.20
C VAL A 285 -7.26 -7.84 21.92
N GLU A 286 -8.08 -8.36 22.86
CA GLU A 286 -8.67 -9.72 22.76
C GLU A 286 -9.87 -9.80 21.83
N ALA A 287 -10.51 -8.66 21.48
CA ALA A 287 -11.69 -8.64 20.62
C ALA A 287 -11.38 -9.14 19.21
N ASP A 288 -12.22 -10.03 18.66
CA ASP A 288 -12.05 -10.56 17.30
C ASP A 288 -12.60 -9.59 16.24
N PRO A 289 -11.80 -9.19 15.25
CA PRO A 289 -12.26 -8.42 14.09
C PRO A 289 -13.39 -9.10 13.29
N GLY A 290 -13.51 -10.43 13.33
CA GLY A 290 -14.62 -11.17 12.75
C GLY A 290 -15.96 -10.82 13.37
N ASP A 291 -16.00 -10.58 14.69
CA ASP A 291 -17.18 -10.10 15.38
C ASP A 291 -17.52 -8.66 14.99
N ALA A 292 -16.52 -7.82 14.86
CA ALA A 292 -16.70 -6.44 14.39
C ALA A 292 -17.25 -6.38 12.95
N LEU A 293 -16.88 -7.32 12.09
CA LEU A 293 -17.45 -7.49 10.76
C LEU A 293 -18.91 -7.96 10.85
N ARG A 294 -19.18 -9.05 11.59
CA ARG A 294 -20.49 -9.69 11.69
C ARG A 294 -21.55 -8.76 12.31
N THR A 295 -21.18 -7.93 13.27
CA THR A 295 -22.08 -6.98 13.94
C THR A 295 -22.21 -5.64 13.19
N GLY A 296 -21.42 -5.42 12.13
CA GLY A 296 -21.37 -4.15 11.41
C GLY A 296 -20.61 -3.02 12.14
N ALA A 297 -19.97 -3.33 13.27
CA ALA A 297 -19.18 -2.34 14.03
C ALA A 297 -18.01 -1.78 13.21
N GLY A 298 -17.35 -2.59 12.39
CA GLY A 298 -16.31 -2.17 11.47
C GLY A 298 -16.82 -1.17 10.43
N ARG A 299 -17.99 -1.43 9.83
CA ARG A 299 -18.65 -0.52 8.89
C ARG A 299 -18.97 0.83 9.54
N LYS A 300 -19.56 0.78 10.75
CA LYS A 300 -19.87 1.98 11.53
C LYS A 300 -18.59 2.79 11.79
N LYS A 301 -17.50 2.11 12.16
CA LYS A 301 -16.20 2.76 12.42
C LYS A 301 -15.60 3.39 11.16
N PHE A 302 -15.71 2.76 10.01
CA PHE A 302 -15.27 3.32 8.73
C PHE A 302 -16.06 4.61 8.39
N ILE A 303 -17.40 4.57 8.50
CA ILE A 303 -18.26 5.74 8.25
C ILE A 303 -17.95 6.87 9.23
N GLU A 304 -17.73 6.56 10.52
CA GLU A 304 -17.33 7.52 11.54
C GLU A 304 -16.00 8.21 11.20
N MET A 305 -15.03 7.45 10.72
CA MET A 305 -13.73 7.98 10.25
C MET A 305 -13.92 8.94 9.07
N LEU A 306 -14.70 8.53 8.06
CA LEU A 306 -14.98 9.37 6.88
C LEU A 306 -15.65 10.69 7.30
N ALA A 307 -16.66 10.62 8.15
CA ALA A 307 -17.38 11.80 8.65
C ALA A 307 -16.48 12.75 9.46
N ALA A 308 -15.60 12.22 10.33
CA ALA A 308 -14.64 13.02 11.10
C ALA A 308 -13.64 13.77 10.20
N GLN A 309 -13.40 13.27 9.00
CA GLN A 309 -12.57 13.91 7.97
C GLN A 309 -13.37 14.77 6.98
N GLY A 310 -14.66 15.00 7.23
CA GLY A 310 -15.53 15.84 6.42
C GLY A 310 -16.26 15.12 5.30
N GLY A 311 -16.07 13.81 5.17
CA GLY A 311 -16.70 12.98 4.15
C GLY A 311 -18.21 12.83 4.38
N ASN A 312 -18.99 12.94 3.31
CA ASN A 312 -20.44 12.80 3.33
C ASN A 312 -20.90 11.78 2.28
N LEU A 313 -21.22 10.57 2.74
CA LEU A 313 -21.69 9.48 1.89
C LEU A 313 -23.13 9.69 1.37
N ASP A 314 -23.95 10.54 2.03
CA ASP A 314 -25.32 10.83 1.59
C ASP A 314 -25.34 11.59 0.26
N ARG A 315 -24.23 12.23 -0.11
CA ARG A 315 -24.08 12.90 -1.42
C ARG A 315 -23.82 11.92 -2.57
N GLY A 316 -23.67 10.62 -2.26
CA GLY A 316 -23.33 9.58 -3.23
C GLY A 316 -21.86 9.62 -3.65
N LEU A 317 -21.30 8.46 -3.99
CA LEU A 317 -19.97 8.36 -4.60
C LEU A 317 -20.04 8.72 -6.09
N PRO A 318 -18.97 9.29 -6.68
CA PRO A 318 -18.91 9.56 -8.11
C PRO A 318 -19.18 8.32 -8.96
N GLN A 319 -19.97 8.49 -10.02
CA GLN A 319 -20.31 7.42 -10.97
C GLN A 319 -19.92 7.84 -12.39
N ALA A 320 -19.32 6.91 -13.12
CA ALA A 320 -18.97 7.14 -14.51
C ALA A 320 -20.22 7.13 -15.40
N PRO A 321 -20.34 8.07 -16.37
CA PRO A 321 -21.47 8.14 -17.26
C PRO A 321 -21.54 6.99 -18.27
N VAL A 322 -20.42 6.32 -18.55
CA VAL A 322 -20.33 5.19 -19.47
C VAL A 322 -19.91 3.95 -18.71
N GLN A 323 -20.66 2.88 -18.92
CA GLN A 323 -20.35 1.53 -18.44
C GLN A 323 -20.40 0.56 -19.61
N LEU A 324 -19.27 -0.12 -19.88
CA LEU A 324 -19.14 -0.97 -21.05
C LEU A 324 -18.58 -2.34 -20.67
N ALA A 325 -19.31 -3.40 -21.01
CA ALA A 325 -18.89 -4.76 -20.72
C ALA A 325 -17.73 -5.21 -21.61
N VAL A 326 -16.77 -5.92 -21.03
CA VAL A 326 -15.67 -6.61 -21.71
C VAL A 326 -16.11 -8.06 -21.96
N PRO A 327 -16.43 -8.46 -23.19
CA PRO A 327 -16.95 -9.80 -23.46
C PRO A 327 -15.83 -10.85 -23.41
N SER A 328 -16.17 -12.04 -22.93
CA SER A 328 -15.30 -13.22 -23.01
C SER A 328 -15.06 -13.62 -24.47
N PRO A 329 -13.80 -13.88 -24.87
CA PRO A 329 -13.48 -14.34 -26.21
C PRO A 329 -13.82 -15.83 -26.45
N GLY A 330 -14.13 -16.59 -25.42
CA GLY A 330 -14.37 -18.03 -25.49
C GLY A 330 -15.05 -18.59 -24.26
N ASP A 331 -15.38 -19.87 -24.32
CA ASP A 331 -15.92 -20.63 -23.20
C ASP A 331 -14.76 -21.17 -22.34
N GLY A 332 -14.95 -21.27 -21.02
CA GLY A 332 -13.96 -21.83 -20.10
C GLY A 332 -14.12 -21.42 -18.66
N TYR A 333 -13.10 -21.67 -17.88
CA TYR A 333 -12.96 -21.19 -16.51
C TYR A 333 -11.86 -20.14 -16.45
N VAL A 334 -12.08 -19.08 -15.73
CA VAL A 334 -11.05 -18.04 -15.53
C VAL A 334 -9.89 -18.64 -14.72
N GLU A 335 -8.74 -18.81 -15.37
CA GLU A 335 -7.51 -19.36 -14.76
C GLU A 335 -6.76 -18.29 -14.00
N SER A 336 -6.61 -17.11 -14.60
CA SER A 336 -5.91 -15.98 -13.99
C SER A 336 -6.37 -14.66 -14.59
N ILE A 337 -6.14 -13.57 -13.85
CA ILE A 337 -6.38 -12.19 -14.27
C ILE A 337 -5.09 -11.42 -14.05
N ASP A 338 -4.43 -10.99 -15.12
CA ASP A 338 -3.19 -10.23 -15.01
C ASP A 338 -3.42 -8.87 -14.33
N ALA A 339 -3.05 -8.79 -13.03
CA ALA A 339 -3.28 -7.60 -12.25
C ALA A 339 -2.56 -6.36 -12.81
N LEU A 340 -1.36 -6.52 -13.39
CA LEU A 340 -0.63 -5.41 -14.01
C LEU A 340 -1.42 -4.82 -15.20
N GLU A 341 -1.93 -5.69 -16.07
CA GLU A 341 -2.70 -5.23 -17.23
C GLU A 341 -4.00 -4.53 -16.83
N VAL A 342 -4.67 -5.04 -15.78
CA VAL A 342 -5.86 -4.37 -15.22
C VAL A 342 -5.49 -3.01 -14.59
N GLY A 343 -4.37 -2.94 -13.85
CA GLY A 343 -3.87 -1.69 -13.27
C GLY A 343 -3.49 -0.66 -14.33
N LEU A 344 -2.82 -1.08 -15.41
CA LEU A 344 -2.47 -0.22 -16.54
C LEU A 344 -3.71 0.27 -17.30
N ALA A 345 -4.73 -0.59 -17.50
CA ALA A 345 -6.01 -0.17 -18.05
C ALA A 345 -6.68 0.88 -17.14
N GLY A 346 -6.67 0.68 -15.83
CA GLY A 346 -7.15 1.68 -14.86
C GLY A 346 -6.42 3.02 -14.98
N LEU A 347 -5.08 2.99 -15.12
CA LEU A 347 -4.27 4.19 -15.33
C LEU A 347 -4.63 4.93 -16.64
N GLU A 348 -4.90 4.19 -17.71
CA GLU A 348 -5.37 4.76 -18.99
C GLU A 348 -6.74 5.42 -18.86
N LEU A 349 -7.64 4.85 -18.05
CA LEU A 349 -8.96 5.41 -17.74
C LEU A 349 -8.91 6.66 -16.85
N GLY A 350 -7.75 6.95 -16.22
CA GLY A 350 -7.59 8.10 -15.34
C GLY A 350 -7.77 7.78 -13.84
N VAL A 351 -7.78 6.50 -13.45
CA VAL A 351 -7.85 6.09 -12.03
C VAL A 351 -6.65 6.58 -11.22
N GLY A 352 -5.48 6.67 -11.84
CA GLY A 352 -4.23 7.18 -11.27
C GLY A 352 -3.63 8.29 -12.12
N ARG A 353 -2.38 8.67 -11.81
CA ARG A 353 -1.64 9.73 -12.50
C ARG A 353 -0.49 9.16 -13.30
N LYS A 354 -0.37 9.56 -14.58
CA LYS A 354 0.83 9.33 -15.41
C LYS A 354 1.94 10.32 -15.07
N LYS A 355 1.55 11.56 -14.72
CA LYS A 355 2.42 12.63 -14.23
C LYS A 355 1.82 13.18 -12.95
N LYS A 356 2.64 13.74 -12.07
CA LYS A 356 2.21 14.26 -10.76
C LYS A 356 1.06 15.26 -10.83
N GLU A 357 1.01 16.04 -11.90
CA GLU A 357 0.04 17.11 -12.14
C GLU A 357 -1.27 16.62 -12.78
N ASP A 358 -1.32 15.36 -13.26
CA ASP A 358 -2.51 14.85 -13.91
C ASP A 358 -3.70 14.79 -12.93
N PRO A 359 -4.91 15.17 -13.38
CA PRO A 359 -6.12 14.99 -12.59
C PRO A 359 -6.49 13.51 -12.49
N VAL A 360 -7.07 13.13 -11.36
CA VAL A 360 -7.62 11.79 -11.16
C VAL A 360 -9.12 11.80 -11.41
N ASP A 361 -9.61 10.84 -12.17
CA ASP A 361 -11.03 10.59 -12.36
C ASP A 361 -11.51 9.58 -11.29
N HIS A 362 -12.16 10.08 -10.26
CA HIS A 362 -12.62 9.24 -9.15
C HIS A 362 -13.77 8.30 -9.52
N ALA A 363 -14.48 8.55 -10.62
CA ALA A 363 -15.59 7.71 -11.09
C ALA A 363 -15.12 6.57 -12.01
N ALA A 364 -13.92 6.72 -12.61
CA ALA A 364 -13.39 5.75 -13.54
C ALA A 364 -12.91 4.48 -12.82
N GLY A 365 -12.94 3.36 -13.55
CA GLY A 365 -12.40 2.08 -13.06
C GLY A 365 -12.91 0.86 -13.81
N ILE A 366 -12.67 -0.28 -13.19
CA ILE A 366 -13.01 -1.61 -13.74
C ILE A 366 -13.65 -2.44 -12.64
N VAL A 367 -14.79 -3.04 -12.91
CA VAL A 367 -15.46 -4.01 -12.02
C VAL A 367 -15.30 -5.39 -12.64
N ILE A 368 -14.72 -6.33 -11.93
CA ILE A 368 -14.48 -7.72 -12.32
C ILE A 368 -15.77 -8.51 -12.11
N GLU A 369 -16.40 -8.96 -13.19
CA GLU A 369 -17.59 -9.79 -13.16
C GLU A 369 -17.23 -11.28 -13.05
N ALA A 370 -16.21 -11.69 -13.79
CA ALA A 370 -15.73 -13.06 -13.80
C ALA A 370 -14.35 -13.17 -13.09
N PRO A 371 -14.32 -13.46 -11.78
CA PRO A 371 -13.07 -13.67 -11.04
C PRO A 371 -12.43 -15.01 -11.35
N VAL A 372 -11.23 -15.26 -10.85
CA VAL A 372 -10.57 -16.56 -10.95
C VAL A 372 -11.49 -17.69 -10.44
N GLY A 373 -11.56 -18.78 -11.18
CA GLY A 373 -12.46 -19.92 -10.93
C GLY A 373 -13.87 -19.78 -11.50
N ALA A 374 -14.28 -18.58 -11.95
CA ALA A 374 -15.60 -18.41 -12.58
C ALA A 374 -15.68 -19.13 -13.92
N LYS A 375 -16.80 -19.78 -14.20
CA LYS A 375 -17.12 -20.35 -15.51
C LYS A 375 -17.76 -19.29 -16.37
N VAL A 376 -17.28 -19.12 -17.59
CA VAL A 376 -17.79 -18.15 -18.57
C VAL A 376 -18.04 -18.78 -19.92
N LYS A 377 -18.96 -18.18 -20.67
CA LYS A 377 -19.23 -18.48 -22.07
C LYS A 377 -18.81 -17.32 -22.96
N THR A 378 -18.58 -17.61 -24.21
CA THR A 378 -18.30 -16.59 -25.25
C THR A 378 -19.34 -15.48 -25.20
N GLY A 379 -18.87 -14.23 -25.10
CA GLY A 379 -19.73 -13.04 -25.02
C GLY A 379 -20.20 -12.66 -23.63
N GLU A 380 -20.10 -13.52 -22.63
CA GLU A 380 -20.41 -13.16 -21.22
C GLU A 380 -19.39 -12.13 -20.67
N PRO A 381 -19.81 -11.24 -19.76
CA PRO A 381 -18.94 -10.19 -19.28
C PRO A 381 -17.82 -10.74 -18.39
N LEU A 382 -16.56 -10.45 -18.74
CA LEU A 382 -15.39 -10.65 -17.88
C LEU A 382 -15.25 -9.53 -16.85
N ALA A 383 -15.51 -8.30 -17.31
CA ALA A 383 -15.47 -7.09 -16.50
C ALA A 383 -16.40 -6.02 -17.09
N VAL A 384 -16.67 -4.98 -16.29
CA VAL A 384 -17.32 -3.74 -16.73
C VAL A 384 -16.35 -2.59 -16.57
N VAL A 385 -16.10 -1.86 -17.66
CA VAL A 385 -15.30 -0.63 -17.68
C VAL A 385 -16.19 0.55 -17.36
N HIS A 386 -15.79 1.34 -16.37
CA HIS A 386 -16.40 2.61 -15.98
C HIS A 386 -15.54 3.75 -16.52
N ALA A 387 -16.04 4.58 -17.41
CA ALA A 387 -15.28 5.62 -18.08
C ALA A 387 -16.07 6.91 -18.30
N ARG A 388 -15.36 7.99 -18.54
CA ARG A 388 -15.92 9.30 -18.87
C ARG A 388 -16.54 9.35 -20.28
N THR A 389 -15.98 8.59 -21.22
CA THR A 389 -16.45 8.50 -22.62
C THR A 389 -16.41 7.07 -23.10
N GLU A 390 -17.26 6.75 -24.10
CA GLU A 390 -17.29 5.44 -24.73
C GLU A 390 -15.99 5.12 -25.49
N GLU A 391 -15.38 6.11 -26.13
CA GLU A 391 -14.11 5.97 -26.81
C GLU A 391 -13.01 5.50 -25.84
N LEU A 392 -12.93 6.15 -24.66
CA LEU A 392 -11.96 5.79 -23.64
C LEU A 392 -12.24 4.39 -23.07
N ALA A 393 -13.50 4.01 -22.86
CA ALA A 393 -13.86 2.66 -22.46
C ALA A 393 -13.42 1.62 -23.48
N ARG A 394 -13.67 1.89 -24.79
CA ARG A 394 -13.28 0.99 -25.89
C ARG A 394 -11.77 0.87 -26.04
N SER A 395 -11.01 1.92 -25.79
CA SER A 395 -9.54 1.91 -25.96
C SER A 395 -8.83 0.89 -25.05
N VAL A 396 -9.35 0.61 -23.86
CA VAL A 396 -8.76 -0.34 -22.90
C VAL A 396 -9.28 -1.78 -23.05
N MET A 397 -10.34 -2.01 -23.83
CA MET A 397 -10.94 -3.34 -23.97
C MET A 397 -9.99 -4.42 -24.50
N PRO A 398 -9.15 -4.16 -25.54
CA PRO A 398 -8.22 -5.17 -26.03
C PRO A 398 -7.18 -5.59 -24.99
N ARG A 399 -6.76 -4.66 -24.14
CA ARG A 399 -5.85 -4.91 -23.01
C ARG A 399 -6.54 -5.80 -21.97
N LEU A 400 -7.76 -5.46 -21.60
CA LEU A 400 -8.52 -6.21 -20.62
C LEU A 400 -8.87 -7.61 -21.08
N GLN A 401 -9.28 -7.80 -22.35
CA GLN A 401 -9.52 -9.14 -22.88
C GLN A 401 -8.30 -10.04 -22.83
N LYS A 402 -7.09 -9.49 -23.01
CA LYS A 402 -5.82 -10.23 -22.88
C LYS A 402 -5.40 -10.48 -21.45
N ALA A 403 -5.90 -9.70 -20.51
CA ALA A 403 -5.59 -9.86 -19.07
C ALA A 403 -6.23 -11.15 -18.50
N TRP A 404 -7.34 -11.63 -19.06
CA TRP A 404 -7.99 -12.87 -18.64
C TRP A 404 -7.42 -14.07 -19.39
N ARG A 405 -6.99 -15.07 -18.63
CA ARG A 405 -6.70 -16.41 -19.15
C ARG A 405 -7.84 -17.35 -18.84
N LEU A 406 -8.22 -18.17 -19.83
CA LEU A 406 -9.26 -19.20 -19.69
C LEU A 406 -8.64 -20.60 -19.77
N ALA A 407 -9.08 -21.49 -18.86
CA ALA A 407 -8.76 -22.92 -18.87
C ALA A 407 -9.99 -23.74 -19.29
N ALA A 408 -9.75 -24.94 -19.82
CA ALA A 408 -10.81 -25.89 -20.15
C ALA A 408 -11.38 -26.65 -18.92
N HIS A 409 -10.73 -26.54 -17.77
CA HIS A 409 -11.05 -27.25 -16.53
C HIS A 409 -11.25 -26.26 -15.40
N GLU A 410 -11.95 -26.71 -14.36
CA GLU A 410 -12.17 -25.93 -13.15
C GLU A 410 -10.86 -25.53 -12.46
N VAL A 411 -10.76 -24.29 -12.03
CA VAL A 411 -9.58 -23.71 -11.38
C VAL A 411 -9.89 -23.35 -9.95
N LYS A 412 -9.05 -23.81 -9.04
CA LYS A 412 -9.12 -23.41 -7.63
C LYS A 412 -8.27 -22.18 -7.40
N ARG A 413 -8.79 -21.23 -6.62
CA ARG A 413 -8.02 -20.06 -6.21
C ARG A 413 -6.89 -20.48 -5.28
N PRO A 414 -5.65 -19.99 -5.50
CA PRO A 414 -4.56 -20.22 -4.55
C PRO A 414 -4.80 -19.40 -3.27
N PRO A 415 -4.16 -19.77 -2.14
CA PRO A 415 -4.23 -18.97 -0.92
C PRO A 415 -3.61 -17.59 -1.16
N HIS A 416 -4.21 -16.57 -0.57
CA HIS A 416 -3.78 -15.18 -0.77
C HIS A 416 -2.69 -14.74 0.23
N VAL A 417 -2.75 -15.21 1.48
CA VAL A 417 -1.71 -14.98 2.51
C VAL A 417 -0.82 -16.21 2.54
N LEU A 418 0.47 -16.06 2.18
CA LEU A 418 1.40 -17.18 2.06
C LEU A 418 2.36 -17.31 3.24
N ALA A 419 2.72 -16.18 3.85
CA ALA A 419 3.60 -16.21 5.01
C ALA A 419 3.31 -15.06 5.97
N ARG A 420 3.65 -15.29 7.23
CA ARG A 420 3.75 -14.31 8.31
C ARG A 420 5.20 -14.22 8.75
N VAL A 421 5.72 -13.01 8.88
CA VAL A 421 7.10 -12.74 9.29
C VAL A 421 7.07 -11.87 10.54
N ASP A 422 7.77 -12.27 11.57
CA ASP A 422 7.98 -11.48 12.78
C ASP A 422 9.45 -11.56 13.22
N LYS A 423 9.77 -11.03 14.40
CA LYS A 423 11.14 -11.03 14.96
C LYS A 423 11.74 -12.44 15.14
N ASP A 424 10.88 -13.48 15.25
CA ASP A 424 11.28 -14.86 15.49
C ASP A 424 11.46 -15.65 14.17
N GLY A 425 11.03 -15.10 13.04
CA GLY A 425 11.24 -15.66 11.70
C GLY A 425 10.01 -15.71 10.81
N VAL A 426 10.04 -16.64 9.83
CA VAL A 426 8.99 -16.79 8.80
C VAL A 426 8.15 -18.03 9.14
N THR A 427 6.82 -17.82 9.24
CA THR A 427 5.83 -18.89 9.34
C THR A 427 5.01 -18.92 8.05
N ARG A 428 5.10 -20.00 7.28
CA ARG A 428 4.34 -20.16 6.02
C ARG A 428 2.96 -20.76 6.29
N ALA A 429 1.96 -20.27 5.55
CA ALA A 429 0.66 -20.92 5.48
C ALA A 429 0.83 -22.31 4.85
N GLY A 430 0.32 -23.36 5.52
CA GLY A 430 0.42 -24.74 5.08
C GLY A 430 -0.53 -25.05 3.93
#